data_6deab04517e835e3c511844cc39def92
#
_entry.id   6deab04517e835e3c511844cc39def92
#
_cell.length_a   1.000
_cell.length_b   1.000
_cell.length_c   1.000
_cell.angle_alpha   90.00
_cell.angle_beta   90.00
_cell.angle_gamma   90.00
#
_symmetry.space_group_name_H-M   'P 1'
#
loop_
_entity.id
_entity.type
_entity.pdbx_description
1 polymer ?
#
loop_
_entity_poly.entity_id
_entity_poly.type
_entity_poly.pdbx_seq_one_letter_code
_entity_poly.pdbx_strand_id
1 'polypeptide(L)'
;MKKSLFTLLITCSSFFLPFNSLFACTRVVYKGPNGNVITARSMDWKDEIQANIWAFPRGMQRSGEVGPRSVEWTSKYGSVISSAWDIATVDGLNEKGLVANVLWLVESEYPKFDPKGSKRGISISAWAQYVLDNYGTVEEAVQVLKKEPFVIVSDYVPGTKKFTTLHLSISDAKGDNAIFEYVKGKLMVHHSNKYTVMTNSPLFNEQLALDSYWKSVPGTMVLPGTNRAADRFVRASYYINAIPQTEDARIAVASVFSVIRNCSVPFGISSETEPNISSTRWRSVADQKNLVYYFETVLTPNTFWVNLKDFDLSNRGKVMKLDLSNYATYNGKTNGYFKETKAFKFLGI
;
A
#
# COMPACT_ATOMS: atom_id res chain seq x y z
N MET A 1 -29.56 -69.56 5.66
CA MET A 1 -29.34 -68.24 6.31
C MET A 1 -28.18 -67.58 5.56
N LYS A 2 -28.50 -66.66 4.62
CA LYS A 2 -27.47 -65.88 3.87
C LYS A 2 -27.30 -64.53 4.59
N LYS A 3 -26.11 -64.30 5.12
CA LYS A 3 -25.75 -62.97 5.69
C LYS A 3 -25.32 -62.06 4.55
N SER A 4 -26.11 -60.99 4.30
CA SER A 4 -25.76 -59.96 3.35
C SER A 4 -24.83 -58.93 4.04
N LEU A 5 -23.64 -58.75 3.52
CA LEU A 5 -22.65 -57.78 3.99
C LEU A 5 -22.89 -56.49 3.22
N PHE A 6 -23.41 -55.44 3.89
CA PHE A 6 -23.58 -54.11 3.33
C PHE A 6 -22.26 -53.37 3.48
N THR A 7 -21.52 -53.21 2.39
CA THR A 7 -20.31 -52.37 2.35
C THR A 7 -20.70 -50.92 2.14
N LEU A 8 -20.53 -50.12 3.17
CA LEU A 8 -20.77 -48.65 3.13
C LEU A 8 -19.55 -47.99 2.48
N LEU A 9 -19.69 -47.58 1.22
CA LEU A 9 -18.67 -46.75 0.53
C LEU A 9 -18.80 -45.32 1.07
N ILE A 10 -17.86 -44.90 1.93
CA ILE A 10 -17.69 -43.52 2.30
C ILE A 10 -16.90 -42.82 1.19
N THR A 11 -17.60 -42.09 0.31
CA THR A 11 -16.96 -41.19 -0.65
C THR A 11 -16.45 -39.95 0.09
N CYS A 12 -15.15 -39.94 0.35
CA CYS A 12 -14.46 -38.75 0.89
C CYS A 12 -14.42 -37.70 -0.24
N SER A 13 -15.39 -36.81 -0.27
CA SER A 13 -15.36 -35.61 -1.11
C SER A 13 -14.26 -34.69 -0.58
N SER A 14 -13.08 -34.75 -1.21
CA SER A 14 -12.03 -33.77 -0.97
C SER A 14 -12.53 -32.40 -1.42
N PHE A 15 -12.97 -31.59 -0.50
CA PHE A 15 -13.19 -30.17 -0.73
C PHE A 15 -11.83 -29.54 -1.06
N PHE A 16 -11.53 -29.41 -2.35
CA PHE A 16 -10.48 -28.47 -2.79
C PHE A 16 -10.95 -27.07 -2.47
N LEU A 17 -10.60 -26.56 -1.30
CA LEU A 17 -10.66 -25.13 -1.03
C LEU A 17 -9.68 -24.47 -2.01
N PRO A 18 -10.10 -23.44 -2.77
CA PRO A 18 -9.17 -22.73 -3.63
C PRO A 18 -8.07 -22.13 -2.73
N PHE A 19 -6.81 -22.52 -2.99
CA PHE A 19 -5.65 -21.95 -2.33
C PHE A 19 -5.58 -20.46 -2.72
N ASN A 20 -6.13 -19.59 -1.90
CA ASN A 20 -5.94 -18.16 -2.04
C ASN A 20 -4.46 -17.86 -1.80
N SER A 21 -3.77 -17.37 -2.83
CA SER A 21 -2.40 -16.86 -2.70
C SER A 21 -2.41 -15.80 -1.60
N LEU A 22 -1.69 -16.04 -0.51
CA LEU A 22 -1.60 -15.09 0.61
C LEU A 22 -0.77 -13.89 0.17
N PHE A 23 -1.44 -12.79 -0.10
CA PHE A 23 -0.80 -11.49 -0.26
C PHE A 23 -0.57 -10.89 1.11
N ALA A 24 0.55 -10.23 1.29
CA ALA A 24 0.99 -9.83 2.60
C ALA A 24 1.59 -8.43 2.55
N CYS A 25 0.79 -7.38 2.56
CA CYS A 25 1.25 -6.00 2.78
C CYS A 25 0.72 -5.49 4.12
N THR A 26 1.44 -4.59 4.75
CA THR A 26 1.01 -3.94 5.99
C THR A 26 1.26 -2.45 5.90
N ARG A 27 0.32 -1.65 6.35
CA ARG A 27 0.46 -0.20 6.53
C ARG A 27 0.12 0.15 7.96
N VAL A 28 0.93 1.03 8.58
CA VAL A 28 0.70 1.58 9.93
C VAL A 28 0.90 3.08 9.95
N VAL A 29 0.20 3.78 10.83
CA VAL A 29 0.38 5.22 11.09
C VAL A 29 0.63 5.45 12.58
N TYR A 30 1.76 6.01 12.88
CA TYR A 30 2.11 6.55 14.18
C TYR A 30 1.63 7.99 14.28
N LYS A 31 1.05 8.32 15.43
CA LYS A 31 0.65 9.69 15.77
C LYS A 31 1.27 10.05 17.12
N GLY A 32 2.38 10.74 17.06
CA GLY A 32 3.11 11.20 18.24
C GLY A 32 2.75 12.64 18.61
N PRO A 33 3.34 13.16 19.70
CA PRO A 33 3.15 14.54 20.14
C PRO A 33 3.68 15.54 19.10
N ASN A 34 3.25 16.80 19.23
CA ASN A 34 3.66 17.92 18.36
C ASN A 34 3.46 17.70 16.86
N GLY A 35 2.42 16.93 16.48
CA GLY A 35 2.13 16.64 15.07
C GLY A 35 3.17 15.70 14.41
N ASN A 36 3.83 14.88 15.18
CA ASN A 36 4.78 13.88 14.69
C ASN A 36 4.00 12.69 14.07
N VAL A 37 3.63 12.80 12.82
CA VAL A 37 2.87 11.77 12.09
C VAL A 37 3.81 11.03 11.14
N ILE A 38 3.84 9.70 11.27
CA ILE A 38 4.71 8.83 10.48
C ILE A 38 3.90 7.66 9.94
N THR A 39 3.89 7.49 8.64
CA THR A 39 3.27 6.33 7.98
C THR A 39 4.34 5.37 7.51
N ALA A 40 4.20 4.09 7.82
CA ALA A 40 5.07 3.03 7.33
C ALA A 40 4.30 1.95 6.58
N ARG A 41 4.99 1.31 5.65
CA ARG A 41 4.44 0.22 4.86
C ARG A 41 5.48 -0.85 4.57
N SER A 42 5.06 -2.15 4.54
CA SER A 42 5.77 -3.25 3.88
C SER A 42 5.13 -3.59 2.54
N MET A 43 5.94 -3.81 1.52
CA MET A 43 5.52 -4.39 0.25
C MET A 43 5.90 -5.86 0.24
N ASP A 44 4.88 -6.69 0.22
CA ASP A 44 5.07 -8.13 0.23
C ASP A 44 4.52 -8.71 -1.08
N TRP A 45 5.36 -9.45 -1.79
CA TRP A 45 5.02 -10.05 -3.08
C TRP A 45 5.76 -11.36 -3.30
N LYS A 46 5.17 -12.26 -4.09
CA LYS A 46 5.79 -13.55 -4.41
C LYS A 46 7.04 -13.37 -5.25
N ASP A 47 6.89 -12.63 -6.34
CA ASP A 47 7.95 -12.40 -7.32
C ASP A 47 8.68 -11.09 -7.01
N GLU A 48 9.76 -10.82 -7.70
CA GLU A 48 10.43 -9.53 -7.56
C GLU A 48 9.58 -8.40 -8.14
N ILE A 49 9.34 -7.40 -7.31
CA ILE A 49 8.80 -6.12 -7.76
C ILE A 49 9.97 -5.18 -7.89
N GLN A 50 10.37 -4.88 -9.11
CA GLN A 50 11.36 -3.86 -9.38
C GLN A 50 10.80 -2.50 -8.95
N ALA A 51 11.22 -2.05 -7.77
CA ALA A 51 10.86 -0.75 -7.24
C ALA A 51 11.95 0.26 -7.56
N ASN A 52 11.56 1.48 -7.90
CA ASN A 52 12.44 2.63 -7.99
C ASN A 52 11.84 3.80 -7.22
N ILE A 53 12.68 4.75 -6.80
CA ILE A 53 12.19 5.95 -6.12
C ILE A 53 12.20 7.11 -7.11
N TRP A 54 11.06 7.77 -7.23
CA TRP A 54 10.87 8.89 -8.15
C TRP A 54 10.52 10.16 -7.40
N ALA A 55 11.05 11.29 -7.85
CA ALA A 55 10.58 12.60 -7.43
C ALA A 55 9.91 13.29 -8.63
N PHE A 56 8.66 13.65 -8.46
CA PHE A 56 7.82 14.31 -9.46
C PHE A 56 7.52 15.75 -9.04
N PRO A 57 7.77 16.74 -9.91
CA PRO A 57 7.39 18.13 -9.65
C PRO A 57 5.90 18.37 -9.88
N ARG A 58 5.43 19.56 -9.50
CA ARG A 58 4.11 20.08 -9.88
C ARG A 58 4.02 20.33 -11.39
N GLY A 59 2.80 20.55 -11.88
CA GLY A 59 2.54 20.98 -13.27
C GLY A 59 2.65 19.86 -14.30
N MET A 60 2.86 18.61 -13.86
CA MET A 60 2.91 17.47 -14.78
C MET A 60 1.52 17.17 -15.34
N GLN A 61 1.42 17.10 -16.68
CA GLN A 61 0.23 16.60 -17.35
C GLN A 61 0.20 15.07 -17.24
N ARG A 62 -0.92 14.56 -16.79
CA ARG A 62 -1.14 13.13 -16.51
C ARG A 62 -2.44 12.64 -17.14
N SER A 63 -2.47 11.35 -17.44
CA SER A 63 -3.64 10.66 -17.97
C SER A 63 -3.96 9.42 -17.14
N GLY A 64 -5.23 9.07 -17.06
CA GLY A 64 -5.70 7.82 -16.44
C GLY A 64 -5.43 6.56 -17.25
N GLU A 65 -4.92 6.68 -18.47
CA GLU A 65 -4.46 5.58 -19.35
C GLU A 65 -5.52 4.50 -19.66
N VAL A 66 -6.78 4.90 -19.80
CA VAL A 66 -7.90 3.99 -20.17
C VAL A 66 -8.53 4.38 -21.51
N GLY A 67 -7.72 4.89 -22.43
CA GLY A 67 -8.14 5.31 -23.76
C GLY A 67 -8.81 6.70 -23.77
N PRO A 68 -9.71 7.00 -24.73
CA PRO A 68 -10.27 8.35 -24.94
C PRO A 68 -11.09 8.90 -23.77
N ARG A 69 -11.53 8.03 -22.87
CA ARG A 69 -12.31 8.40 -21.69
C ARG A 69 -11.46 8.46 -20.42
N SER A 70 -10.16 8.59 -20.55
CA SER A 70 -9.26 8.79 -19.43
C SER A 70 -9.57 10.08 -18.67
N VAL A 71 -9.42 10.03 -17.35
CA VAL A 71 -9.27 11.23 -16.54
C VAL A 71 -7.94 11.88 -16.94
N GLU A 72 -7.94 13.16 -17.17
CA GLU A 72 -6.74 13.96 -17.37
C GLU A 72 -6.61 14.95 -16.22
N TRP A 73 -5.40 15.16 -15.72
CA TRP A 73 -5.14 16.13 -14.66
C TRP A 73 -3.75 16.73 -14.76
N THR A 74 -3.59 17.88 -14.13
CA THR A 74 -2.29 18.51 -13.91
C THR A 74 -1.93 18.38 -12.44
N SER A 75 -0.74 17.85 -12.13
CA SER A 75 -0.33 17.70 -10.72
C SER A 75 -0.27 19.06 -10.01
N LYS A 76 -1.03 19.18 -8.92
CA LYS A 76 -1.02 20.38 -8.05
C LYS A 76 0.15 20.34 -7.08
N TYR A 77 0.57 19.14 -6.69
CA TYR A 77 1.63 18.92 -5.70
C TYR A 77 2.73 18.05 -6.29
N GLY A 78 3.96 18.35 -5.90
CA GLY A 78 5.09 17.47 -6.13
C GLY A 78 5.11 16.34 -5.10
N SER A 79 5.74 15.21 -5.46
CA SER A 79 5.77 14.02 -4.62
C SER A 79 7.05 13.22 -4.80
N VAL A 80 7.39 12.44 -3.77
CA VAL A 80 8.33 11.32 -3.87
C VAL A 80 7.53 10.04 -3.75
N ILE A 81 7.75 9.10 -4.67
CA ILE A 81 7.01 7.86 -4.75
C ILE A 81 7.92 6.65 -4.93
N SER A 82 7.40 5.49 -4.57
CA SER A 82 7.91 4.20 -4.97
C SER A 82 7.04 3.62 -6.08
N SER A 83 7.69 3.22 -7.17
CA SER A 83 7.02 2.59 -8.31
C SER A 83 7.00 1.07 -8.18
N ALA A 84 6.11 0.40 -8.92
CA ALA A 84 6.22 -1.00 -9.27
C ALA A 84 6.50 -1.10 -10.77
N TRP A 85 7.62 -1.73 -11.15
CA TRP A 85 8.10 -1.93 -12.53
C TRP A 85 8.13 -0.65 -13.39
N ASP A 86 8.18 0.54 -12.78
CA ASP A 86 8.04 1.83 -13.44
C ASP A 86 6.81 1.95 -14.36
N ILE A 87 5.69 1.35 -13.93
CA ILE A 87 4.38 1.43 -14.60
C ILE A 87 3.24 1.77 -13.64
N ALA A 88 3.49 1.79 -12.34
CA ALA A 88 2.49 2.10 -11.33
C ALA A 88 3.11 2.83 -10.14
N THR A 89 2.37 3.76 -9.53
CA THR A 89 2.66 4.31 -8.22
C THR A 89 1.98 3.45 -7.15
N VAL A 90 2.76 2.89 -6.23
CA VAL A 90 2.22 2.00 -5.19
C VAL A 90 2.32 2.55 -3.78
N ASP A 91 3.17 3.56 -3.60
CA ASP A 91 3.45 4.22 -2.32
C ASP A 91 4.02 5.61 -2.59
N GLY A 92 3.78 6.58 -1.70
CA GLY A 92 4.42 7.89 -1.84
C GLY A 92 3.96 8.91 -0.82
N LEU A 93 4.73 9.99 -0.78
CA LEU A 93 4.56 11.17 0.06
C LEU A 93 4.59 12.42 -0.81
N ASN A 94 3.59 13.28 -0.71
CA ASN A 94 3.62 14.57 -1.39
C ASN A 94 4.15 15.72 -0.49
N GLU A 95 4.42 16.86 -1.10
CA GLU A 95 4.97 18.04 -0.43
C GLU A 95 4.04 18.69 0.62
N LYS A 96 2.79 18.23 0.74
CA LYS A 96 1.84 18.62 1.79
C LYS A 96 1.83 17.64 2.96
N GLY A 97 2.60 16.57 2.89
CA GLY A 97 2.61 15.53 3.91
C GLY A 97 1.48 14.53 3.78
N LEU A 98 0.80 14.48 2.63
CA LEU A 98 -0.15 13.40 2.32
C LEU A 98 0.61 12.18 1.84
N VAL A 99 0.31 11.03 2.44
CA VAL A 99 0.80 9.70 2.02
C VAL A 99 -0.34 8.93 1.37
N ALA A 100 -0.05 8.22 0.30
CA ALA A 100 -0.97 7.30 -0.36
C ALA A 100 -0.30 5.94 -0.56
N ASN A 101 -1.01 4.87 -0.19
CA ASN A 101 -0.53 3.48 -0.29
C ASN A 101 -1.63 2.62 -0.93
N VAL A 102 -1.29 1.81 -1.92
CA VAL A 102 -2.18 0.76 -2.41
C VAL A 102 -1.67 -0.60 -1.96
N LEU A 103 -2.58 -1.42 -1.44
CA LEU A 103 -2.31 -2.78 -1.00
C LEU A 103 -3.25 -3.74 -1.73
N TRP A 104 -2.86 -5.00 -1.82
CA TRP A 104 -3.72 -6.02 -2.42
C TRP A 104 -4.91 -6.35 -1.52
N LEU A 105 -6.11 -6.41 -2.13
CA LEU A 105 -7.34 -6.86 -1.47
C LEU A 105 -8.10 -7.79 -2.42
N VAL A 106 -8.15 -9.07 -2.10
CA VAL A 106 -8.76 -10.09 -2.98
C VAL A 106 -10.25 -9.81 -3.21
N GLU A 107 -10.92 -9.25 -2.21
CA GLU A 107 -12.34 -8.94 -2.19
C GLU A 107 -12.71 -7.69 -3.00
N SER A 108 -11.72 -6.95 -3.54
CA SER A 108 -12.02 -5.76 -4.34
C SER A 108 -12.71 -6.10 -5.65
N GLU A 109 -13.91 -5.56 -5.83
CA GLU A 109 -14.70 -5.65 -7.06
C GLU A 109 -15.04 -4.23 -7.52
N TYR A 110 -14.43 -3.80 -8.64
CA TYR A 110 -14.65 -2.46 -9.19
C TYR A 110 -15.93 -2.40 -10.02
N PRO A 111 -16.58 -1.20 -10.13
CA PRO A 111 -17.67 -1.00 -11.07
C PRO A 111 -17.18 -1.22 -12.51
N LYS A 112 -18.07 -1.72 -13.36
CA LYS A 112 -17.74 -1.91 -14.79
C LYS A 112 -17.49 -0.56 -15.43
N PHE A 113 -16.38 -0.44 -16.14
CA PHE A 113 -16.07 0.72 -16.98
C PHE A 113 -16.68 0.55 -18.36
N ASP A 114 -17.45 1.55 -18.80
CA ASP A 114 -17.95 1.63 -20.17
C ASP A 114 -17.15 2.69 -20.94
N PRO A 115 -16.30 2.31 -21.90
CA PRO A 115 -15.52 3.27 -22.68
C PRO A 115 -16.37 4.19 -23.58
N LYS A 116 -17.66 3.87 -23.78
CA LYS A 116 -18.63 4.72 -24.48
C LYS A 116 -19.57 5.49 -23.54
N GLY A 117 -19.50 5.18 -22.23
CA GLY A 117 -20.34 5.79 -21.21
C GLY A 117 -19.95 7.23 -20.87
N SER A 118 -20.70 7.86 -19.97
CA SER A 118 -20.46 9.25 -19.55
C SER A 118 -19.32 9.39 -18.53
N LYS A 119 -19.10 8.40 -17.65
CA LYS A 119 -18.03 8.44 -16.63
C LYS A 119 -16.66 8.25 -17.26
N ARG A 120 -15.68 9.04 -16.80
CA ARG A 120 -14.27 8.84 -17.13
C ARG A 120 -13.68 7.73 -16.28
N GLY A 121 -12.56 7.15 -16.72
CA GLY A 121 -11.84 6.11 -16.00
C GLY A 121 -10.41 6.52 -15.67
N ILE A 122 -9.87 5.85 -14.66
CA ILE A 122 -8.46 5.93 -14.30
C ILE A 122 -7.92 4.51 -14.08
N SER A 123 -6.79 4.20 -14.70
CA SER A 123 -6.12 2.92 -14.46
C SER A 123 -5.75 2.79 -12.97
N ILE A 124 -5.91 1.61 -12.44
CA ILE A 124 -5.52 1.27 -11.06
C ILE A 124 -4.04 1.58 -10.80
N SER A 125 -3.19 1.54 -11.83
CA SER A 125 -1.76 1.87 -11.76
C SER A 125 -1.49 3.34 -11.42
N ALA A 126 -2.43 4.23 -11.77
CA ALA A 126 -2.35 5.67 -11.56
C ALA A 126 -3.12 6.15 -10.30
N TRP A 127 -3.86 5.28 -9.61
CA TRP A 127 -4.77 5.69 -8.55
C TRP A 127 -4.07 6.41 -7.39
N ALA A 128 -2.99 5.84 -6.85
CA ALA A 128 -2.22 6.48 -5.79
C ALA A 128 -1.60 7.81 -6.23
N GLN A 129 -1.07 7.88 -7.47
CA GLN A 129 -0.48 9.11 -7.99
C GLN A 129 -1.52 10.21 -8.17
N TYR A 130 -2.72 9.86 -8.67
CA TYR A 130 -3.81 10.83 -8.79
C TYR A 130 -4.11 11.50 -7.44
N VAL A 131 -4.12 10.72 -6.37
CA VAL A 131 -4.37 11.25 -5.02
C VAL A 131 -3.23 12.14 -4.55
N LEU A 132 -1.99 11.72 -4.70
CA LEU A 132 -0.80 12.51 -4.32
C LEU A 132 -0.71 13.82 -5.11
N ASP A 133 -1.07 13.79 -6.38
CA ASP A 133 -1.02 14.96 -7.28
C ASP A 133 -2.10 16.01 -6.96
N ASN A 134 -3.27 15.59 -6.45
CA ASN A 134 -4.45 16.47 -6.41
C ASN A 134 -4.83 16.97 -5.01
N TYR A 135 -4.46 16.24 -3.93
CA TYR A 135 -4.94 16.55 -2.58
C TYR A 135 -3.79 16.80 -1.61
N GLY A 136 -3.98 17.77 -0.72
CA GLY A 136 -3.04 18.08 0.35
C GLY A 136 -3.43 17.45 1.69
N THR A 137 -4.71 17.09 1.87
CA THR A 137 -5.24 16.52 3.10
C THR A 137 -6.17 15.34 2.82
N VAL A 138 -6.38 14.49 3.84
CA VAL A 138 -7.32 13.37 3.77
C VAL A 138 -8.74 13.87 3.58
N GLU A 139 -9.15 14.92 4.30
CA GLU A 139 -10.49 15.49 4.19
C GLU A 139 -10.79 15.97 2.76
N GLU A 140 -9.86 16.71 2.12
CA GLU A 140 -10.01 17.13 0.70
C GLU A 140 -10.23 15.93 -0.22
N ALA A 141 -9.43 14.87 -0.07
CA ALA A 141 -9.53 13.66 -0.88
C ALA A 141 -10.87 12.96 -0.67
N VAL A 142 -11.28 12.77 0.60
CA VAL A 142 -12.54 12.09 0.96
C VAL A 142 -13.75 12.84 0.41
N GLN A 143 -13.79 14.19 0.51
CA GLN A 143 -14.93 14.98 0.04
C GLN A 143 -15.17 14.86 -1.48
N VAL A 144 -14.11 14.61 -2.24
CA VAL A 144 -14.20 14.42 -3.69
C VAL A 144 -14.40 12.95 -4.05
N LEU A 145 -13.55 12.06 -3.53
CA LEU A 145 -13.51 10.65 -3.96
C LEU A 145 -14.77 9.88 -3.56
N LYS A 146 -15.39 10.19 -2.42
CA LYS A 146 -16.68 9.56 -2.02
C LYS A 146 -17.83 9.77 -3.00
N LYS A 147 -17.71 10.76 -3.90
CA LYS A 147 -18.69 11.02 -4.96
C LYS A 147 -18.44 10.18 -6.22
N GLU A 148 -17.40 9.35 -6.22
CA GLU A 148 -16.97 8.52 -7.35
C GLU A 148 -16.89 9.30 -8.67
N PRO A 149 -16.01 10.34 -8.76
CA PRO A 149 -15.96 11.22 -9.95
C PRO A 149 -15.46 10.49 -11.20
N PHE A 150 -14.88 9.31 -11.04
CA PHE A 150 -14.40 8.42 -12.10
C PHE A 150 -14.53 6.96 -11.68
N VAL A 151 -14.29 6.06 -12.61
CA VAL A 151 -14.22 4.61 -12.36
C VAL A 151 -12.76 4.19 -12.26
N ILE A 152 -12.40 3.39 -11.25
CA ILE A 152 -11.12 2.68 -11.21
C ILE A 152 -11.22 1.51 -12.19
N VAL A 153 -10.32 1.50 -13.18
CA VAL A 153 -10.26 0.46 -14.20
C VAL A 153 -9.04 -0.41 -13.91
N SER A 154 -9.27 -1.70 -13.78
CA SER A 154 -8.23 -2.66 -13.43
C SER A 154 -8.01 -3.68 -14.52
N ASP A 155 -6.81 -4.25 -14.58
CA ASP A 155 -6.41 -5.29 -15.51
C ASP A 155 -5.43 -6.26 -14.85
N TYR A 156 -4.95 -7.21 -15.61
CA TYR A 156 -4.02 -8.23 -15.14
C TYR A 156 -2.64 -7.63 -14.85
N VAL A 157 -1.98 -8.18 -13.82
CA VAL A 157 -0.56 -7.91 -13.60
C VAL A 157 0.22 -8.37 -14.83
N PRO A 158 1.08 -7.53 -15.43
CA PRO A 158 1.80 -7.86 -16.66
C PRO A 158 2.52 -9.21 -16.60
N GLY A 159 2.35 -10.01 -17.65
CA GLY A 159 2.96 -11.34 -17.74
C GLY A 159 2.34 -12.42 -16.86
N THR A 160 1.21 -12.15 -16.20
CA THR A 160 0.54 -13.11 -15.32
C THR A 160 -0.95 -13.26 -15.65
N LYS A 161 -1.60 -14.28 -15.07
CA LYS A 161 -3.07 -14.47 -15.09
C LYS A 161 -3.76 -13.85 -13.88
N LYS A 162 -3.08 -13.00 -13.13
CA LYS A 162 -3.58 -12.44 -11.87
C LYS A 162 -4.21 -11.07 -12.14
N PHE A 163 -5.52 -10.98 -11.95
CA PHE A 163 -6.25 -9.73 -12.03
C PHE A 163 -5.92 -8.84 -10.83
N THR A 164 -5.61 -7.57 -11.08
CA THR A 164 -5.17 -6.63 -10.03
C THR A 164 -6.36 -6.17 -9.20
N THR A 165 -6.34 -6.47 -7.91
CA THR A 165 -7.35 -6.03 -6.94
C THR A 165 -6.67 -5.32 -5.78
N LEU A 166 -6.91 -4.03 -5.64
CA LEU A 166 -6.26 -3.18 -4.64
C LEU A 166 -7.31 -2.43 -3.82
N HIS A 167 -6.91 -2.02 -2.63
CA HIS A 167 -7.54 -0.94 -1.89
C HIS A 167 -6.52 0.15 -1.60
N LEU A 168 -7.01 1.38 -1.41
CA LEU A 168 -6.19 2.56 -1.18
C LEU A 168 -6.31 3.02 0.26
N SER A 169 -5.20 3.33 0.91
CA SER A 169 -5.19 4.11 2.14
C SER A 169 -4.47 5.43 1.95
N ILE A 170 -4.93 6.45 2.65
CA ILE A 170 -4.30 7.76 2.72
C ILE A 170 -4.19 8.21 4.17
N SER A 171 -3.15 8.98 4.45
CA SER A 171 -2.94 9.67 5.74
C SER A 171 -2.30 11.03 5.51
N ASP A 172 -2.56 12.01 6.37
CA ASP A 172 -1.98 13.34 6.23
C ASP A 172 -1.16 13.76 7.47
N ALA A 173 -0.49 14.90 7.35
CA ALA A 173 0.35 15.45 8.41
C ALA A 173 -0.43 15.88 9.67
N LYS A 174 -1.77 15.87 9.63
CA LYS A 174 -2.64 16.11 10.81
C LYS A 174 -2.99 14.81 11.53
N GLY A 175 -2.61 13.66 10.97
CA GLY A 175 -2.91 12.32 11.50
C GLY A 175 -4.32 11.83 11.16
N ASP A 176 -4.97 12.45 10.19
CA ASP A 176 -6.21 11.94 9.64
C ASP A 176 -5.96 10.78 8.66
N ASN A 177 -6.94 9.87 8.52
CA ASN A 177 -6.78 8.63 7.77
C ASN A 177 -8.06 8.26 7.04
N ALA A 178 -7.93 7.76 5.82
CA ALA A 178 -9.03 7.12 5.11
C ALA A 178 -8.58 5.87 4.34
N ILE A 179 -9.48 4.90 4.23
CA ILE A 179 -9.30 3.67 3.47
C ILE A 179 -10.47 3.57 2.49
N PHE A 180 -10.16 3.25 1.24
CA PHE A 180 -11.11 3.16 0.13
C PHE A 180 -11.10 1.72 -0.40
N GLU A 181 -12.22 1.03 -0.27
CA GLU A 181 -12.43 -0.34 -0.72
C GLU A 181 -13.59 -0.40 -1.70
N TYR A 182 -13.44 -1.14 -2.78
CA TYR A 182 -14.54 -1.44 -3.68
C TYR A 182 -15.12 -2.81 -3.36
N VAL A 183 -16.37 -2.86 -2.95
CA VAL A 183 -17.08 -4.09 -2.58
C VAL A 183 -18.31 -4.23 -3.44
N LYS A 184 -18.37 -5.30 -4.25
CA LYS A 184 -19.49 -5.54 -5.18
C LYS A 184 -19.81 -4.33 -6.07
N GLY A 185 -18.76 -3.70 -6.59
CA GLY A 185 -18.87 -2.54 -7.47
C GLY A 185 -19.24 -1.22 -6.79
N LYS A 186 -19.22 -1.15 -5.45
CA LYS A 186 -19.54 0.06 -4.67
C LYS A 186 -18.34 0.51 -3.85
N LEU A 187 -18.07 1.80 -3.85
CA LEU A 187 -17.02 2.38 -3.04
C LEU A 187 -17.45 2.45 -1.57
N MET A 188 -16.66 1.83 -0.72
CA MET A 188 -16.73 1.96 0.74
C MET A 188 -15.59 2.88 1.20
N VAL A 189 -15.93 3.94 1.93
CA VAL A 189 -14.93 4.89 2.47
C VAL A 189 -14.95 4.79 3.99
N HIS A 190 -13.85 4.31 4.55
CA HIS A 190 -13.62 4.26 5.98
C HIS A 190 -12.77 5.47 6.38
N HIS A 191 -13.37 6.49 6.98
CA HIS A 191 -12.70 7.75 7.31
C HIS A 191 -12.70 7.97 8.82
N SER A 192 -11.53 7.94 9.42
CA SER A 192 -11.32 8.27 10.83
C SER A 192 -9.84 8.37 11.14
N ASN A 193 -9.47 9.32 12.00
CA ASN A 193 -8.12 9.41 12.54
C ASN A 193 -7.70 8.22 13.43
N LYS A 194 -8.64 7.31 13.75
CA LYS A 194 -8.39 6.05 14.49
C LYS A 194 -7.98 4.88 13.57
N TYR A 195 -8.17 4.99 12.27
CA TYR A 195 -7.88 3.91 11.31
C TYR A 195 -6.41 3.94 10.89
N THR A 196 -5.55 3.58 11.84
CA THR A 196 -4.09 3.68 11.72
C THR A 196 -3.43 2.45 11.13
N VAL A 197 -4.15 1.36 10.90
CA VAL A 197 -3.62 0.11 10.34
C VAL A 197 -4.47 -0.33 9.14
N MET A 198 -3.81 -0.86 8.12
CA MET A 198 -4.43 -1.55 7.00
C MET A 198 -3.52 -2.69 6.56
N THR A 199 -4.09 -3.86 6.30
CA THR A 199 -3.38 -5.00 5.70
C THR A 199 -4.13 -5.45 4.44
N ASN A 200 -4.13 -6.73 4.09
CA ASN A 200 -4.85 -7.27 2.94
C ASN A 200 -6.25 -7.77 3.34
N SER A 201 -6.62 -8.98 2.90
CA SER A 201 -7.88 -9.64 3.29
C SER A 201 -7.95 -9.98 4.78
N PRO A 202 -9.13 -9.99 5.38
CA PRO A 202 -10.43 -9.68 4.80
C PRO A 202 -10.70 -8.18 4.70
N LEU A 203 -11.94 -7.78 4.31
CA LEU A 203 -12.38 -6.39 4.26
C LEU A 203 -12.12 -5.65 5.58
N PHE A 204 -11.92 -4.35 5.50
CA PHE A 204 -11.48 -3.53 6.64
C PHE A 204 -12.41 -3.64 7.87
N ASN A 205 -13.73 -3.66 7.67
CA ASN A 205 -14.69 -3.84 8.78
C ASN A 205 -14.53 -5.19 9.47
N GLU A 206 -14.21 -6.25 8.72
CA GLU A 206 -13.99 -7.58 9.26
C GLU A 206 -12.68 -7.63 10.04
N GLN A 207 -11.63 -6.92 9.55
CA GLN A 207 -10.38 -6.78 10.29
C GLN A 207 -10.57 -6.03 11.62
N LEU A 208 -11.40 -4.99 11.64
CA LEU A 208 -11.75 -4.29 12.89
C LEU A 208 -12.47 -5.20 13.88
N ALA A 209 -13.36 -6.08 13.40
CA ALA A 209 -14.05 -7.04 14.26
C ALA A 209 -13.07 -8.07 14.86
N LEU A 210 -12.15 -8.61 14.05
CA LEU A 210 -11.09 -9.51 14.51
C LEU A 210 -10.16 -8.83 15.52
N ASP A 211 -9.73 -7.61 15.26
CA ASP A 211 -8.89 -6.82 16.16
C ASP A 211 -9.60 -6.55 17.51
N SER A 212 -10.91 -6.28 17.46
CA SER A 212 -11.74 -6.12 18.68
C SER A 212 -11.76 -7.38 19.53
N TYR A 213 -11.86 -8.55 18.90
CA TYR A 213 -11.77 -9.84 19.62
C TYR A 213 -10.41 -9.98 20.33
N TRP A 214 -9.32 -9.75 19.61
CA TRP A 214 -7.97 -9.87 20.19
C TRP A 214 -7.67 -8.86 21.28
N LYS A 215 -8.26 -7.66 21.23
CA LYS A 215 -8.18 -6.66 22.31
C LYS A 215 -8.82 -7.11 23.62
N SER A 216 -9.76 -8.06 23.55
CA SER A 216 -10.34 -8.68 24.77
C SER A 216 -9.42 -9.70 25.42
N VAL A 217 -8.38 -10.18 24.72
CA VAL A 217 -7.39 -11.12 25.21
C VAL A 217 -6.22 -10.34 25.83
N PRO A 218 -5.94 -10.47 27.14
CA PRO A 218 -4.97 -9.60 27.80
C PRO A 218 -3.51 -9.89 27.41
N GLY A 219 -2.75 -8.80 27.20
CA GLY A 219 -1.30 -8.79 27.11
C GLY A 219 -0.70 -9.27 25.79
N THR A 220 0.63 -9.27 25.74
CA THR A 220 1.41 -9.67 24.56
C THR A 220 1.60 -11.18 24.41
N MET A 221 1.29 -11.96 25.45
CA MET A 221 1.59 -13.39 25.50
C MET A 221 0.82 -14.24 24.47
N VAL A 222 -0.27 -13.71 23.92
CA VAL A 222 -1.17 -14.40 22.99
C VAL A 222 -1.47 -13.61 21.72
N LEU A 223 -0.56 -12.71 21.30
CA LEU A 223 -0.70 -12.07 19.99
C LEU A 223 -0.58 -13.10 18.85
N PRO A 224 -1.44 -13.03 17.82
CA PRO A 224 -1.39 -13.99 16.73
C PRO A 224 -0.09 -13.85 15.93
N GLY A 225 0.63 -14.96 15.72
CA GLY A 225 2.00 -14.97 15.21
C GLY A 225 2.14 -15.30 13.71
N THR A 226 1.05 -15.64 13.01
CA THR A 226 1.15 -16.07 11.61
C THR A 226 1.37 -14.89 10.65
N ASN A 227 1.72 -15.21 9.39
CA ASN A 227 1.89 -14.22 8.31
C ASN A 227 0.56 -13.81 7.66
N ARG A 228 -0.57 -14.34 8.11
CA ARG A 228 -1.90 -13.96 7.59
C ARG A 228 -2.18 -12.49 7.83
N ALA A 229 -2.90 -11.88 6.89
CA ALA A 229 -3.19 -10.44 6.92
C ALA A 229 -3.92 -10.00 8.21
N ALA A 230 -4.92 -10.77 8.66
CA ALA A 230 -5.63 -10.49 9.90
C ALA A 230 -4.73 -10.53 11.14
N ASP A 231 -3.80 -11.49 11.22
CA ASP A 231 -2.86 -11.61 12.33
C ASP A 231 -1.84 -10.46 12.32
N ARG A 232 -1.38 -10.06 11.14
CA ARG A 232 -0.50 -8.88 11.00
C ARG A 232 -1.24 -7.59 11.35
N PHE A 233 -2.53 -7.49 11.03
CA PHE A 233 -3.36 -6.35 11.43
C PHE A 233 -3.40 -6.21 12.95
N VAL A 234 -3.66 -7.30 13.66
CA VAL A 234 -3.71 -7.32 15.14
C VAL A 234 -2.35 -6.93 15.74
N ARG A 235 -1.23 -7.54 15.25
CA ARG A 235 0.11 -7.19 15.73
C ARG A 235 0.45 -5.73 15.45
N ALA A 236 0.15 -5.25 14.24
CA ALA A 236 0.37 -3.86 13.87
C ALA A 236 -0.43 -2.89 14.74
N SER A 237 -1.71 -3.20 15.00
CA SER A 237 -2.59 -2.43 15.87
C SER A 237 -2.08 -2.38 17.31
N TYR A 238 -1.57 -3.49 17.81
CA TYR A 238 -0.99 -3.55 19.16
C TYR A 238 0.29 -2.72 19.22
N TYR A 239 1.28 -3.02 18.38
CA TYR A 239 2.61 -2.43 18.47
C TYR A 239 2.64 -0.95 18.15
N ILE A 240 1.83 -0.46 17.18
CA ILE A 240 1.82 0.97 16.86
C ILE A 240 1.31 1.84 18.02
N ASN A 241 0.50 1.26 18.91
CA ASN A 241 0.03 1.92 20.12
C ASN A 241 0.94 1.68 21.35
N ALA A 242 1.81 0.64 21.30
CA ALA A 242 2.70 0.27 22.40
C ALA A 242 4.08 0.96 22.33
N ILE A 243 4.48 1.45 21.16
CA ILE A 243 5.77 2.16 21.01
C ILE A 243 5.75 3.53 21.70
N PRO A 244 6.94 4.07 22.09
CA PRO A 244 7.03 5.34 22.81
C PRO A 244 6.36 6.50 22.06
N GLN A 245 5.61 7.31 22.79
CA GLN A 245 5.14 8.62 22.33
C GLN A 245 6.26 9.63 22.53
N THR A 246 6.88 10.12 21.46
CA THR A 246 8.07 10.97 21.55
C THR A 246 8.03 12.13 20.54
N GLU A 247 8.64 13.24 20.92
CA GLU A 247 8.87 14.39 20.05
C GLU A 247 10.14 14.23 19.20
N ASP A 248 11.07 13.34 19.60
CA ASP A 248 12.28 13.05 18.82
C ASP A 248 11.92 12.22 17.58
N ALA A 249 12.01 12.86 16.43
CA ALA A 249 11.69 12.23 15.14
C ALA A 249 12.57 11.00 14.84
N ARG A 250 13.82 10.96 15.31
CA ARG A 250 14.72 9.81 15.09
C ARG A 250 14.23 8.59 15.87
N ILE A 251 13.85 8.80 17.14
CA ILE A 251 13.29 7.73 17.98
C ILE A 251 11.96 7.26 17.40
N ALA A 252 11.07 8.20 17.00
CA ALA A 252 9.79 7.86 16.40
C ALA A 252 9.95 7.04 15.11
N VAL A 253 10.81 7.47 14.18
CA VAL A 253 11.10 6.75 12.93
C VAL A 253 11.67 5.35 13.23
N ALA A 254 12.63 5.22 14.15
CA ALA A 254 13.22 3.94 14.53
C ALA A 254 12.16 3.00 15.14
N SER A 255 11.27 3.51 15.99
CA SER A 255 10.19 2.75 16.60
C SER A 255 9.19 2.27 15.55
N VAL A 256 8.80 3.14 14.60
CA VAL A 256 7.88 2.78 13.52
C VAL A 256 8.51 1.76 12.56
N PHE A 257 9.81 1.86 12.25
CA PHE A 257 10.54 0.79 11.55
C PHE A 257 10.47 -0.53 12.28
N SER A 258 10.61 -0.53 13.61
CA SER A 258 10.53 -1.75 14.41
C SER A 258 9.15 -2.40 14.31
N VAL A 259 8.08 -1.60 14.31
CA VAL A 259 6.71 -2.11 14.12
C VAL A 259 6.54 -2.73 12.74
N ILE A 260 6.91 -2.01 11.67
CA ILE A 260 6.69 -2.53 10.31
C ILE A 260 7.57 -3.75 10.02
N ARG A 261 8.77 -3.84 10.58
CA ARG A 261 9.63 -5.01 10.48
C ARG A 261 9.04 -6.22 11.21
N ASN A 262 8.42 -6.02 12.37
CA ASN A 262 7.70 -7.10 13.09
C ASN A 262 6.51 -7.65 12.29
N CYS A 263 5.84 -6.81 11.51
CA CYS A 263 4.71 -7.21 10.67
C CYS A 263 5.14 -7.69 9.27
N SER A 264 6.43 -7.73 8.98
CA SER A 264 6.98 -8.21 7.71
C SER A 264 6.96 -9.73 7.62
N VAL A 265 6.85 -10.23 6.39
CA VAL A 265 6.94 -11.65 6.10
C VAL A 265 8.39 -12.00 5.77
N PRO A 266 8.99 -13.02 6.41
CA PRO A 266 10.37 -13.42 6.13
C PRO A 266 10.61 -13.65 4.65
N PHE A 267 11.74 -13.14 4.13
CA PHE A 267 12.09 -13.25 2.72
C PHE A 267 12.33 -14.71 2.33
N GLY A 268 11.71 -15.16 1.23
CA GLY A 268 11.87 -16.51 0.70
C GLY A 268 11.10 -17.60 1.46
N ILE A 269 10.25 -17.23 2.42
CA ILE A 269 9.44 -18.22 3.14
C ILE A 269 8.50 -18.95 2.17
N SER A 270 8.42 -20.27 2.30
CA SER A 270 7.45 -21.11 1.62
C SER A 270 7.10 -22.31 2.50
N SER A 271 5.99 -22.98 2.20
CA SER A 271 5.60 -24.25 2.83
C SER A 271 5.00 -25.18 1.77
N GLU A 272 4.91 -26.46 2.08
CA GLU A 272 4.27 -27.45 1.18
C GLU A 272 2.80 -27.12 0.93
N THR A 273 2.11 -26.60 1.95
CA THR A 273 0.69 -26.24 1.88
C THR A 273 0.45 -24.84 1.32
N GLU A 274 1.45 -23.95 1.37
CA GLU A 274 1.35 -22.56 0.93
C GLU A 274 2.59 -22.16 0.10
N PRO A 275 2.81 -22.78 -1.09
CA PRO A 275 4.01 -22.55 -1.89
C PRO A 275 4.08 -21.15 -2.53
N ASN A 276 3.03 -20.36 -2.39
CA ASN A 276 2.88 -19.04 -2.99
C ASN A 276 2.83 -17.91 -1.94
N ILE A 277 3.39 -18.12 -0.76
CA ILE A 277 3.46 -17.06 0.27
C ILE A 277 4.23 -15.87 -0.30
N SER A 278 3.63 -14.67 -0.20
CA SER A 278 4.30 -13.43 -0.53
C SER A 278 5.23 -13.01 0.60
N SER A 279 6.50 -12.77 0.31
CA SER A 279 7.48 -12.29 1.28
C SER A 279 7.74 -10.79 1.11
N THR A 280 8.17 -10.13 2.18
CA THR A 280 8.50 -8.70 2.14
C THR A 280 9.67 -8.46 1.18
N ARG A 281 9.48 -7.51 0.26
CA ARG A 281 10.47 -7.07 -0.73
C ARG A 281 11.16 -5.78 -0.31
N TRP A 282 10.39 -4.86 0.24
CA TRP A 282 10.88 -3.57 0.71
C TRP A 282 9.94 -2.96 1.76
N ARG A 283 10.42 -1.93 2.44
CA ARG A 283 9.65 -1.12 3.39
C ARG A 283 9.90 0.35 3.13
N SER A 284 8.85 1.15 3.33
CA SER A 284 8.92 2.61 3.36
C SER A 284 8.48 3.13 4.73
N VAL A 285 9.04 4.27 5.11
CA VAL A 285 8.61 5.05 6.28
C VAL A 285 8.60 6.51 5.89
N ALA A 286 7.44 7.15 5.93
CA ALA A 286 7.25 8.54 5.56
C ALA A 286 7.04 9.40 6.82
N ASP A 287 8.00 10.25 7.14
CA ASP A 287 7.85 11.31 8.13
C ASP A 287 7.13 12.48 7.46
N GLN A 288 5.82 12.57 7.73
CA GLN A 288 4.91 13.48 7.04
C GLN A 288 5.10 14.94 7.47
N LYS A 289 5.53 15.15 8.71
CA LYS A 289 5.84 16.49 9.24
C LYS A 289 7.12 17.07 8.66
N ASN A 290 8.18 16.24 8.63
CA ASN A 290 9.49 16.69 8.17
C ASN A 290 9.68 16.54 6.66
N LEU A 291 8.77 15.84 5.97
CA LEU A 291 8.81 15.53 4.54
C LEU A 291 10.03 14.69 4.18
N VAL A 292 10.30 13.64 4.96
CA VAL A 292 11.38 12.69 4.73
C VAL A 292 10.78 11.32 4.40
N TYR A 293 11.24 10.75 3.29
CA TYR A 293 10.82 9.44 2.83
C TYR A 293 11.97 8.45 2.96
N TYR A 294 11.86 7.55 3.94
CA TYR A 294 12.82 6.48 4.19
C TYR A 294 12.43 5.22 3.42
N PHE A 295 13.44 4.47 3.02
CA PHE A 295 13.24 3.23 2.26
C PHE A 295 14.33 2.19 2.59
N GLU A 296 13.97 0.91 2.55
CA GLU A 296 14.90 -0.21 2.64
C GLU A 296 14.41 -1.38 1.80
N THR A 297 15.30 -2.07 1.12
CA THR A 297 15.02 -3.34 0.44
C THR A 297 15.53 -4.51 1.29
N VAL A 298 14.97 -5.69 1.08
CA VAL A 298 15.45 -6.89 1.79
C VAL A 298 16.77 -7.43 1.24
N LEU A 299 17.08 -7.15 -0.03
CA LEU A 299 18.31 -7.60 -0.70
C LEU A 299 19.49 -6.66 -0.44
N THR A 300 19.22 -5.40 -0.11
CA THR A 300 20.21 -4.41 0.28
C THR A 300 19.76 -3.76 1.60
N PRO A 301 19.97 -4.43 2.75
CA PRO A 301 19.23 -4.18 4.00
C PRO A 301 19.57 -2.87 4.71
N ASN A 302 20.27 -1.96 4.07
CA ASN A 302 20.55 -0.64 4.61
C ASN A 302 19.37 0.30 4.41
N THR A 303 19.05 1.08 5.44
CA THR A 303 18.05 2.15 5.34
C THR A 303 18.69 3.39 4.71
N PHE A 304 18.03 3.94 3.70
CA PHE A 304 18.34 5.23 3.12
C PHE A 304 17.10 6.13 3.11
N TRP A 305 17.29 7.42 2.86
CA TRP A 305 16.16 8.35 2.80
C TRP A 305 16.39 9.50 1.84
N VAL A 306 15.31 10.12 1.45
CA VAL A 306 15.29 11.37 0.69
C VAL A 306 14.48 12.43 1.42
N ASN A 307 14.93 13.67 1.36
CA ASN A 307 14.19 14.81 1.86
C ASN A 307 13.49 15.49 0.68
N LEU A 308 12.17 15.59 0.70
CA LEU A 308 11.42 16.21 -0.38
C LEU A 308 11.81 17.68 -0.59
N LYS A 309 12.21 18.38 0.49
CA LYS A 309 12.60 19.79 0.45
C LYS A 309 13.88 20.05 -0.34
N ASP A 310 14.68 19.00 -0.63
CA ASP A 310 15.92 19.12 -1.39
C ASP A 310 15.70 18.91 -2.91
N PHE A 311 14.50 18.62 -3.33
CA PHE A 311 14.12 18.61 -4.75
C PHE A 311 13.45 19.93 -5.13
N ASP A 312 13.70 20.39 -6.35
CA ASP A 312 12.86 21.42 -6.95
C ASP A 312 11.53 20.77 -7.38
N LEU A 313 10.54 20.84 -6.51
CA LEU A 313 9.19 20.36 -6.77
C LEU A 313 8.28 21.43 -7.41
N SER A 314 8.81 22.57 -7.83
CA SER A 314 8.05 23.58 -8.55
C SER A 314 7.69 23.13 -9.98
N ASN A 315 6.88 23.91 -10.69
CA ASN A 315 6.53 23.66 -12.10
C ASN A 315 7.75 23.70 -13.07
N ARG A 316 8.90 24.17 -12.58
CA ARG A 316 10.18 24.21 -13.32
C ARG A 316 11.07 23.03 -12.96
N GLY A 317 10.72 22.30 -11.91
CA GLY A 317 11.47 21.14 -11.43
C GLY A 317 11.54 20.05 -12.48
N LYS A 318 12.51 19.17 -12.30
CA LYS A 318 12.76 18.03 -13.18
C LYS A 318 12.25 16.75 -12.55
N VAL A 319 11.83 15.82 -13.39
CA VAL A 319 11.56 14.45 -12.93
C VAL A 319 12.88 13.78 -12.62
N MET A 320 13.00 13.27 -11.39
CA MET A 320 14.22 12.65 -10.88
C MET A 320 13.93 11.20 -10.47
N LYS A 321 14.91 10.32 -10.71
CA LYS A 321 14.81 8.89 -10.37
C LYS A 321 16.07 8.43 -9.63
N LEU A 322 15.87 7.66 -8.55
CA LEU A 322 16.87 6.79 -7.96
C LEU A 322 16.60 5.37 -8.45
N ASP A 323 17.49 4.84 -9.24
CA ASP A 323 17.39 3.49 -9.79
C ASP A 323 17.92 2.47 -8.78
N LEU A 324 17.05 1.54 -8.39
CA LEU A 324 17.36 0.45 -7.47
C LEU A 324 17.51 -0.91 -8.19
N SER A 325 17.34 -0.94 -9.51
CA SER A 325 17.36 -2.19 -10.30
C SER A 325 18.71 -2.88 -10.34
N ASN A 326 19.78 -2.14 -10.08
CA ASN A 326 21.16 -2.64 -10.05
C ASN A 326 21.60 -3.17 -8.68
N TYR A 327 20.67 -3.25 -7.70
CA TYR A 327 20.94 -3.66 -6.32
C TYR A 327 22.07 -2.86 -5.62
N ALA A 328 22.30 -1.64 -6.04
CA ALA A 328 23.26 -0.77 -5.36
C ALA A 328 22.86 -0.56 -3.90
N THR A 329 23.82 -0.68 -3.01
CA THR A 329 23.60 -0.46 -1.58
C THR A 329 23.67 1.03 -1.28
N TYR A 330 22.53 1.61 -0.92
CA TYR A 330 22.45 2.99 -0.45
C TYR A 330 22.28 3.01 1.07
N ASN A 331 22.83 4.03 1.71
CA ASN A 331 22.63 4.34 3.11
C ASN A 331 22.55 5.85 3.34
N GLY A 332 21.85 6.26 4.39
CA GLY A 332 21.78 7.68 4.71
C GLY A 332 20.96 8.49 3.69
N LYS A 333 21.26 9.76 3.57
CA LYS A 333 20.60 10.69 2.65
C LYS A 333 21.05 10.47 1.21
N THR A 334 20.10 10.23 0.29
CA THR A 334 20.39 9.81 -1.10
C THR A 334 19.94 10.80 -2.17
N ASN A 335 19.47 12.01 -1.82
CA ASN A 335 19.04 13.00 -2.82
C ASN A 335 20.06 13.23 -3.95
N GLY A 336 21.37 13.23 -3.64
CA GLY A 336 22.45 13.45 -4.62
C GLY A 336 22.67 12.31 -5.62
N TYR A 337 22.05 11.15 -5.43
CA TYR A 337 22.16 10.01 -6.36
C TYR A 337 21.03 9.96 -7.39
N PHE A 338 20.01 10.80 -7.25
CA PHE A 338 18.94 10.90 -8.23
C PHE A 338 19.44 11.48 -9.54
N LYS A 339 18.93 10.94 -10.65
CA LYS A 339 19.24 11.40 -12.00
C LYS A 339 17.98 11.94 -12.67
N GLU A 340 18.12 13.01 -13.43
CA GLU A 340 17.05 13.53 -14.30
C GLU A 340 16.67 12.47 -15.34
N THR A 341 15.36 12.29 -15.55
CA THR A 341 14.83 11.34 -16.53
C THR A 341 13.42 11.74 -16.97
N LYS A 342 12.88 11.04 -17.97
CA LYS A 342 11.45 11.15 -18.35
C LYS A 342 10.60 10.35 -17.37
N ALA A 343 9.43 10.89 -17.04
CA ALA A 343 8.46 10.15 -16.24
C ALA A 343 8.05 8.85 -16.94
N PHE A 344 7.82 7.80 -16.15
CA PHE A 344 7.21 6.59 -16.68
C PHE A 344 5.75 6.84 -17.04
N LYS A 345 5.23 6.04 -17.98
CA LYS A 345 3.80 5.94 -18.27
C LYS A 345 3.15 4.94 -17.32
N PHE A 346 1.96 5.28 -16.82
CA PHE A 346 1.16 4.31 -16.10
C PHE A 346 0.75 3.16 -17.03
N LEU A 347 0.61 1.97 -16.45
CA LEU A 347 0.08 0.84 -17.20
C LEU A 347 -1.34 1.20 -17.65
N GLY A 348 -1.52 1.24 -18.96
CA GLY A 348 -2.82 1.47 -19.60
C GLY A 348 -3.66 0.20 -19.70
N ILE A 349 -4.92 0.38 -20.04
CA ILE A 349 -5.90 -0.70 -20.23
C ILE A 349 -6.53 -0.56 -21.60
#